data_2c7b8c03fdb89f9d98147d66f504f97a
#
_entry.id   2c7b8c03fdb89f9d98147d66f504f97a
#
_cell.length_a   1.000
_cell.length_b   1.000
_cell.length_c   1.000
_cell.angle_alpha   90.00
_cell.angle_beta   90.00
_cell.angle_gamma   90.00
#
_symmetry.space_group_name_H-M   'P 1'
#
loop_
_entity.id
_entity.type
_entity.pdbx_description
1 polymer ?
#
loop_
_entity_poly.entity_id
_entity_poly.type
_entity_poly.pdbx_seq_one_letter_code
_entity_poly.pdbx_strand_id
1 'polypeptide(L)'
;MKAMILAAGYGKRLRPLTDKTPKPMIPVAGKPLLQHHIERLAAMGITEIVINISWLADQIESFFGDGSNFGVHITWSKEPQPLETGGGILKALPLLGDAPFLLINGDIWTDFPLPTVTDISLEDDQSAWLLLVNNPQHNPAGDFGLQEDLISYQPNLKYTFSGISLLKPALFSDYAKNITDASCFP
;
A
#
# COMPACT_ATOMS: atom_id res chain seq x y z
N MET A 1 -0.86 10.21 -11.96
CA MET A 1 -1.32 9.29 -10.88
C MET A 1 -0.34 9.36 -9.73
N LYS A 2 -0.80 9.39 -8.47
CA LYS A 2 0.06 9.21 -7.29
C LYS A 2 0.07 7.75 -6.85
N ALA A 3 1.09 7.35 -6.10
CA ALA A 3 1.11 6.07 -5.41
C ALA A 3 1.19 6.25 -3.90
N MET A 4 0.62 5.30 -3.14
CA MET A 4 0.83 5.16 -1.71
C MET A 4 1.47 3.81 -1.41
N ILE A 5 2.50 3.80 -0.56
CA ILE A 5 3.12 2.57 -0.06
C ILE A 5 2.88 2.46 1.44
N LEU A 6 2.28 1.35 1.87
CA LEU A 6 2.03 1.07 3.29
C LEU A 6 3.30 0.48 3.95
N ALA A 7 3.92 1.26 4.83
CA ALA A 7 5.21 0.92 5.44
C ALA A 7 5.30 1.14 6.97
N ALA A 8 4.17 1.44 7.65
CA ALA A 8 4.15 1.81 9.06
C ALA A 8 4.17 0.62 10.06
N GLY A 9 4.04 -0.63 9.58
CA GLY A 9 3.86 -1.81 10.43
C GLY A 9 5.09 -2.16 11.30
N TYR A 10 4.84 -2.68 12.52
CA TYR A 10 5.89 -3.14 13.45
C TYR A 10 6.71 -4.35 12.96
N GLY A 11 6.21 -5.12 12.01
CA GLY A 11 6.88 -6.34 11.55
C GLY A 11 7.01 -7.44 12.62
N LYS A 12 6.09 -7.51 13.60
CA LYS A 12 6.19 -8.40 14.79
C LYS A 12 6.51 -9.86 14.49
N ARG A 13 6.03 -10.38 13.35
CA ARG A 13 6.27 -11.78 12.92
C ARG A 13 7.72 -12.07 12.52
N LEU A 14 8.49 -11.02 12.22
CA LEU A 14 9.89 -11.12 11.79
C LEU A 14 10.90 -10.80 12.93
N ARG A 15 10.43 -10.68 14.18
CA ARG A 15 11.32 -10.50 15.32
C ARG A 15 12.24 -11.71 15.50
N PRO A 16 13.50 -11.51 15.92
CA PRO A 16 14.11 -10.26 16.44
C PRO A 16 14.65 -9.30 15.35
N LEU A 17 14.59 -9.66 14.06
CA LEU A 17 15.15 -8.85 12.96
C LEU A 17 14.55 -7.42 12.96
N THR A 18 13.24 -7.32 13.13
CA THR A 18 12.52 -6.05 13.09
C THR A 18 12.58 -5.23 14.38
N ASP A 19 13.29 -5.71 15.40
CA ASP A 19 13.56 -4.91 16.60
C ASP A 19 14.55 -3.77 16.33
N LYS A 20 15.43 -3.95 15.31
CA LYS A 20 16.49 -2.99 14.94
C LYS A 20 16.40 -2.46 13.52
N THR A 21 15.68 -3.15 12.63
CA THR A 21 15.54 -2.80 11.21
C THR A 21 14.06 -2.76 10.86
N PRO A 22 13.49 -1.64 10.43
CA PRO A 22 12.09 -1.60 10.05
C PRO A 22 11.85 -2.54 8.85
N LYS A 23 10.70 -3.23 8.82
CA LYS A 23 10.39 -4.23 7.79
C LYS A 23 10.64 -3.75 6.35
N PRO A 24 10.28 -2.52 5.96
CA PRO A 24 10.56 -2.00 4.62
C PRO A 24 12.05 -1.85 4.29
N MET A 25 12.92 -1.82 5.31
CA MET A 25 14.37 -1.71 5.17
C MET A 25 15.09 -3.06 5.13
N ILE A 26 14.38 -4.16 5.31
CA ILE A 26 14.97 -5.51 5.21
C ILE A 26 15.50 -5.70 3.78
N PRO A 27 16.79 -6.07 3.62
CA PRO A 27 17.38 -6.21 2.29
C PRO A 27 16.83 -7.45 1.56
N VAL A 28 16.42 -7.23 0.32
CA VAL A 28 16.04 -8.26 -0.65
C VAL A 28 16.90 -8.05 -1.88
N ALA A 29 17.63 -9.08 -2.33
CA ALA A 29 18.56 -8.97 -3.46
C ALA A 29 19.51 -7.77 -3.37
N GLY A 30 20.03 -7.48 -2.17
CA GLY A 30 21.08 -6.49 -1.93
C GLY A 30 20.60 -5.05 -1.68
N LYS A 31 19.30 -4.76 -1.71
CA LYS A 31 18.75 -3.43 -1.40
C LYS A 31 17.44 -3.53 -0.59
N PRO A 32 17.05 -2.45 0.15
CA PRO A 32 15.81 -2.44 0.92
C PRO A 32 14.59 -2.83 0.09
N LEU A 33 13.66 -3.59 0.70
CA LEU A 33 12.41 -3.97 0.02
C LEU A 33 11.64 -2.74 -0.50
N LEU A 34 11.57 -1.68 0.30
CA LEU A 34 10.93 -0.41 -0.09
C LEU A 34 11.59 0.22 -1.31
N GLN A 35 12.92 0.10 -1.47
CA GLN A 35 13.63 0.64 -2.63
C GLN A 35 13.17 -0.02 -3.93
N HIS A 36 12.90 -1.33 -3.92
CA HIS A 36 12.38 -2.01 -5.10
C HIS A 36 11.04 -1.44 -5.55
N HIS A 37 10.13 -1.13 -4.60
CA HIS A 37 8.85 -0.50 -4.94
C HIS A 37 9.05 0.90 -5.51
N ILE A 38 9.89 1.72 -4.90
CA ILE A 38 10.16 3.09 -5.36
C ILE A 38 10.75 3.09 -6.78
N GLU A 39 11.77 2.26 -7.04
CA GLU A 39 12.40 2.15 -8.36
C GLU A 39 11.42 1.66 -9.44
N ARG A 40 10.54 0.72 -9.09
CA ARG A 40 9.50 0.23 -10.02
C ARG A 40 8.49 1.32 -10.34
N LEU A 41 8.04 2.08 -9.35
CA LEU A 41 7.12 3.21 -9.55
C LEU A 41 7.78 4.29 -10.42
N ALA A 42 9.04 4.64 -10.15
CA ALA A 42 9.80 5.58 -10.98
C ALA A 42 9.90 5.13 -12.43
N ALA A 43 10.19 3.84 -12.67
CA ALA A 43 10.25 3.26 -14.01
C ALA A 43 8.91 3.31 -14.78
N MET A 44 7.79 3.37 -14.05
CA MET A 44 6.45 3.57 -14.61
C MET A 44 6.08 5.04 -14.85
N GLY A 45 6.95 5.99 -14.47
CA GLY A 45 6.65 7.41 -14.49
C GLY A 45 5.76 7.88 -13.34
N ILE A 46 5.53 7.06 -12.31
CA ILE A 46 4.84 7.44 -11.08
C ILE A 46 5.88 8.03 -10.13
N THR A 47 6.01 9.34 -10.14
CA THR A 47 7.06 10.06 -9.40
C THR A 47 6.57 10.69 -8.09
N GLU A 48 5.27 10.86 -7.89
CA GLU A 48 4.68 11.37 -6.64
C GLU A 48 4.25 10.21 -5.76
N ILE A 49 4.97 9.98 -4.65
CA ILE A 49 4.76 8.82 -3.77
C ILE A 49 4.48 9.31 -2.36
N VAL A 50 3.39 8.82 -1.76
CA VAL A 50 3.10 8.99 -0.33
C VAL A 50 3.47 7.69 0.38
N ILE A 51 4.25 7.77 1.46
CA ILE A 51 4.64 6.59 2.24
C ILE A 51 4.29 6.83 3.71
N ASN A 52 3.45 5.96 4.29
CA ASN A 52 3.21 6.02 5.72
C ASN A 52 4.32 5.28 6.49
N ILE A 53 4.76 5.88 7.57
CA ILE A 53 5.84 5.36 8.43
C ILE A 53 5.49 5.56 9.90
N SER A 54 5.98 4.63 10.75
CA SER A 54 5.81 4.70 12.19
C SER A 54 7.03 4.10 12.90
N TRP A 55 7.09 2.76 12.99
CA TRP A 55 8.18 2.06 13.67
C TRP A 55 9.53 2.31 13.01
N LEU A 56 10.50 2.80 13.78
CA LEU A 56 11.85 3.15 13.32
C LEU A 56 11.84 4.09 12.09
N ALA A 57 10.88 5.02 12.04
CA ALA A 57 10.64 5.94 10.93
C ALA A 57 11.90 6.70 10.50
N ASP A 58 12.72 7.16 11.46
CA ASP A 58 13.93 7.94 11.19
C ASP A 58 14.94 7.19 10.32
N GLN A 59 15.01 5.85 10.44
CA GLN A 59 15.89 5.04 9.59
C GLN A 59 15.42 5.05 8.14
N ILE A 60 14.11 4.99 7.92
CA ILE A 60 13.51 5.00 6.59
C ILE A 60 13.72 6.39 5.95
N GLU A 61 13.36 7.46 6.67
CA GLU A 61 13.52 8.83 6.18
C GLU A 61 14.97 9.20 5.89
N SER A 62 15.89 8.82 6.79
CA SER A 62 17.32 9.10 6.59
C SER A 62 17.90 8.42 5.36
N PHE A 63 17.38 7.25 4.99
CA PHE A 63 17.87 6.50 3.83
C PHE A 63 17.30 7.03 2.51
N PHE A 64 15.99 7.32 2.47
CA PHE A 64 15.31 7.70 1.22
C PHE A 64 15.23 9.21 1.01
N GLY A 65 15.33 10.02 2.08
CA GLY A 65 15.22 11.48 2.02
C GLY A 65 13.88 11.92 1.44
N ASP A 66 13.95 12.83 0.49
CA ASP A 66 12.81 13.32 -0.31
C ASP A 66 12.54 12.49 -1.58
N GLY A 67 13.31 11.42 -1.80
CA GLY A 67 13.19 10.54 -2.96
C GLY A 67 13.94 11.01 -4.20
N SER A 68 14.56 12.20 -4.21
CA SER A 68 15.23 12.78 -5.39
C SER A 68 16.33 11.88 -5.95
N ASN A 69 17.06 11.16 -5.09
CA ASN A 69 18.10 10.21 -5.50
C ASN A 69 17.55 8.98 -6.26
N PHE A 70 16.24 8.76 -6.20
CA PHE A 70 15.55 7.66 -6.89
C PHE A 70 14.66 8.14 -8.04
N GLY A 71 14.74 9.43 -8.38
CA GLY A 71 13.94 10.03 -9.46
C GLY A 71 12.47 10.22 -9.12
N VAL A 72 12.12 10.28 -7.83
CA VAL A 72 10.76 10.47 -7.32
C VAL A 72 10.71 11.60 -6.30
N HIS A 73 9.50 11.99 -5.92
CA HIS A 73 9.23 12.87 -4.78
C HIS A 73 8.43 12.09 -3.73
N ILE A 74 9.00 11.94 -2.52
CA ILE A 74 8.37 11.22 -1.42
C ILE A 74 7.77 12.21 -0.44
N THR A 75 6.48 12.04 -0.16
CA THR A 75 5.79 12.71 0.94
C THR A 75 5.55 11.72 2.08
N TRP A 76 6.10 12.00 3.25
CA TRP A 76 5.99 11.13 4.42
C TRP A 76 4.70 11.37 5.20
N SER A 77 3.89 10.31 5.39
CA SER A 77 2.75 10.31 6.29
C SER A 77 3.17 9.65 7.61
N LYS A 78 3.62 10.47 8.57
CA LYS A 78 4.15 9.98 9.86
C LYS A 78 3.01 9.61 10.81
N GLU A 79 3.05 8.41 11.35
CA GLU A 79 2.09 7.91 12.33
C GLU A 79 2.78 7.78 13.69
N PRO A 80 2.22 8.37 14.78
CA PRO A 80 2.78 8.21 16.13
C PRO A 80 2.81 6.75 16.58
N GLN A 81 1.84 5.97 16.12
CA GLN A 81 1.76 4.52 16.21
C GLN A 81 1.08 3.99 14.93
N PRO A 82 1.33 2.73 14.52
CA PRO A 82 0.69 2.17 13.34
C PRO A 82 -0.83 2.23 13.43
N LEU A 83 -1.45 2.83 12.42
CA LEU A 83 -2.90 3.03 12.33
C LEU A 83 -3.59 1.92 11.51
N GLU A 84 -2.87 0.83 11.25
CA GLU A 84 -3.29 -0.23 10.34
C GLU A 84 -3.60 0.30 8.92
N THR A 85 -4.07 -0.57 8.02
CA THR A 85 -4.25 -0.19 6.61
C THR A 85 -5.24 0.97 6.43
N GLY A 86 -6.45 0.84 6.98
CA GLY A 86 -7.50 1.84 6.80
C GLY A 86 -7.16 3.19 7.42
N GLY A 87 -6.65 3.20 8.65
CA GLY A 87 -6.24 4.41 9.35
C GLY A 87 -5.06 5.12 8.68
N GLY A 88 -4.08 4.36 8.19
CA GLY A 88 -2.95 4.88 7.43
C GLY A 88 -3.39 5.58 6.14
N ILE A 89 -4.32 4.97 5.39
CA ILE A 89 -4.87 5.57 4.17
C ILE A 89 -5.64 6.85 4.50
N LEU A 90 -6.56 6.81 5.47
CA LEU A 90 -7.35 7.99 5.86
C LEU A 90 -6.47 9.17 6.26
N LYS A 91 -5.41 8.93 7.03
CA LYS A 91 -4.45 9.96 7.39
C LYS A 91 -3.72 10.54 6.18
N ALA A 92 -3.42 9.70 5.19
CA ALA A 92 -2.69 10.10 3.99
C ALA A 92 -3.56 10.76 2.92
N LEU A 93 -4.91 10.66 2.97
CA LEU A 93 -5.81 11.20 1.95
C LEU A 93 -5.53 12.66 1.57
N PRO A 94 -5.29 13.60 2.52
CA PRO A 94 -4.98 14.99 2.16
C PRO A 94 -3.70 15.15 1.33
N LEU A 95 -2.77 14.18 1.41
CA LEU A 95 -1.51 14.16 0.65
C LEU A 95 -1.72 13.51 -0.73
N LEU A 96 -2.67 12.59 -0.85
CA LEU A 96 -2.99 11.87 -2.08
C LEU A 96 -3.80 12.71 -3.06
N GLY A 97 -4.70 13.57 -2.57
CA GLY A 97 -5.58 14.39 -3.39
C GLY A 97 -6.85 13.65 -3.82
N ASP A 98 -7.54 14.14 -4.86
CA ASP A 98 -8.88 13.67 -5.22
C ASP A 98 -8.90 12.64 -6.38
N ALA A 99 -7.77 12.48 -7.07
CA ALA A 99 -7.67 11.51 -8.17
C ALA A 99 -7.42 10.09 -7.64
N PRO A 100 -7.80 9.05 -8.41
CA PRO A 100 -7.44 7.68 -8.08
C PRO A 100 -5.93 7.51 -7.88
N PHE A 101 -5.55 6.71 -6.88
CA PHE A 101 -4.16 6.45 -6.52
C PHE A 101 -3.87 4.95 -6.45
N LEU A 102 -2.65 4.58 -6.81
CA LEU A 102 -2.15 3.22 -6.68
C LEU A 102 -1.73 2.97 -5.22
N LEU A 103 -2.27 1.94 -4.58
CA LEU A 103 -1.88 1.49 -3.26
C LEU A 103 -1.06 0.21 -3.36
N ILE A 104 0.08 0.18 -2.67
CA ILE A 104 0.97 -0.99 -2.60
C ILE A 104 1.28 -1.29 -1.14
N ASN A 105 1.11 -2.54 -0.72
CA ASN A 105 1.63 -3.00 0.57
C ASN A 105 3.17 -3.06 0.49
N GLY A 106 3.86 -2.32 1.35
CA GLY A 106 5.32 -2.21 1.34
C GLY A 106 6.06 -3.49 1.76
N ASP A 107 5.34 -4.53 2.14
CA ASP A 107 5.88 -5.81 2.59
C ASP A 107 5.69 -6.98 1.61
N ILE A 108 5.18 -6.69 0.43
CA ILE A 108 5.04 -7.68 -0.65
C ILE A 108 6.28 -7.68 -1.55
N TRP A 109 6.52 -8.81 -2.19
CA TRP A 109 7.39 -8.94 -3.35
C TRP A 109 6.57 -9.46 -4.51
N THR A 110 6.70 -8.84 -5.68
CA THR A 110 5.92 -9.25 -6.86
C THR A 110 6.70 -8.97 -8.15
N ASP A 111 6.55 -9.84 -9.13
CA ASP A 111 7.00 -9.68 -10.51
C ASP A 111 5.87 -9.26 -11.46
N PHE A 112 4.66 -9.04 -10.91
CA PHE A 112 3.53 -8.57 -11.69
C PHE A 112 3.89 -7.29 -12.46
N PRO A 113 3.58 -7.20 -13.77
CA PRO A 113 3.92 -6.04 -14.59
C PRO A 113 3.05 -4.83 -14.21
N LEU A 114 3.50 -4.08 -13.19
CA LEU A 114 2.81 -2.87 -12.72
C LEU A 114 2.43 -1.85 -13.83
N PRO A 115 3.18 -1.69 -14.94
CA PRO A 115 2.76 -0.80 -16.03
C PRO A 115 1.34 -1.02 -16.53
N THR A 116 0.84 -2.27 -16.43
CA THR A 116 -0.55 -2.56 -16.80
C THR A 116 -1.58 -1.88 -15.89
N VAL A 117 -1.20 -1.51 -14.67
CA VAL A 117 -2.09 -0.81 -13.72
C VAL A 117 -2.35 0.64 -14.16
N THR A 118 -1.41 1.28 -14.85
CA THR A 118 -1.60 2.66 -15.36
C THR A 118 -2.62 2.73 -16.49
N ASP A 119 -2.91 1.60 -17.13
CA ASP A 119 -3.90 1.50 -18.22
C ASP A 119 -5.31 1.22 -17.65
N ILE A 120 -5.44 0.97 -16.35
CA ILE A 120 -6.72 0.72 -15.71
C ILE A 120 -7.41 2.06 -15.44
N SER A 121 -8.63 2.19 -15.96
CA SER A 121 -9.54 3.28 -15.66
C SER A 121 -10.69 2.75 -14.80
N LEU A 122 -10.97 3.43 -13.69
CA LEU A 122 -12.15 3.13 -12.86
C LEU A 122 -13.35 3.87 -13.43
N GLU A 123 -14.38 3.14 -13.83
CA GLU A 123 -15.68 3.72 -14.24
C GLU A 123 -16.33 4.50 -13.09
N ASP A 124 -17.34 5.31 -13.37
CA ASP A 124 -17.95 6.22 -12.38
C ASP A 124 -18.51 5.47 -11.17
N ASP A 125 -19.08 4.30 -11.37
CA ASP A 125 -19.67 3.43 -10.33
C ASP A 125 -18.64 2.53 -9.63
N GLN A 126 -17.40 2.48 -10.12
CA GLN A 126 -16.31 1.71 -9.54
C GLN A 126 -15.50 2.54 -8.55
N SER A 127 -15.32 2.04 -7.35
CA SER A 127 -14.54 2.73 -6.29
C SER A 127 -13.13 2.18 -6.13
N ALA A 128 -12.88 0.96 -6.59
CA ALA A 128 -11.61 0.26 -6.44
C ALA A 128 -11.38 -0.79 -7.54
N TRP A 129 -10.12 -1.03 -7.84
CA TRP A 129 -9.63 -2.21 -8.54
C TRP A 129 -8.60 -2.92 -7.66
N LEU A 130 -8.70 -4.25 -7.54
CA LEU A 130 -7.81 -5.05 -6.71
C LEU A 130 -7.13 -6.13 -7.56
N LEU A 131 -5.82 -6.29 -7.39
CA LEU A 131 -5.11 -7.42 -7.95
C LEU A 131 -5.28 -8.64 -7.03
N LEU A 132 -5.93 -9.68 -7.53
CA LEU A 132 -6.11 -10.94 -6.83
C LEU A 132 -5.19 -12.01 -7.42
N VAL A 133 -4.72 -12.91 -6.58
CA VAL A 133 -3.88 -14.05 -6.96
C VAL A 133 -4.45 -15.37 -6.45
N ASN A 134 -4.00 -16.49 -7.01
CA ASN A 134 -4.33 -17.81 -6.47
C ASN A 134 -3.93 -17.92 -5.00
N ASN A 135 -4.71 -18.66 -4.23
CA ASN A 135 -4.47 -18.78 -2.80
C ASN A 135 -3.14 -19.49 -2.50
N PRO A 136 -2.23 -18.83 -1.78
CA PRO A 136 -1.01 -19.47 -1.31
C PRO A 136 -1.30 -20.41 -0.14
N GLN A 137 -0.34 -21.29 0.20
CA GLN A 137 -0.49 -22.24 1.31
C GLN A 137 -0.83 -21.59 2.66
N HIS A 138 -0.38 -20.36 2.90
CA HIS A 138 -0.62 -19.65 4.16
C HIS A 138 -1.97 -18.92 4.19
N ASN A 139 -2.69 -18.81 3.06
CA ASN A 139 -4.05 -18.25 2.96
C ASN A 139 -4.93 -19.12 2.05
N PRO A 140 -5.18 -20.40 2.42
CA PRO A 140 -5.94 -21.30 1.56
C PRO A 140 -7.42 -20.92 1.41
N ALA A 141 -7.96 -20.12 2.33
CA ALA A 141 -9.36 -19.67 2.29
C ALA A 141 -9.58 -18.49 1.32
N GLY A 142 -8.52 -17.75 0.98
CA GLY A 142 -8.61 -16.52 0.20
C GLY A 142 -9.35 -15.39 0.93
N ASP A 143 -9.33 -14.22 0.34
CA ASP A 143 -9.91 -13.00 0.92
C ASP A 143 -11.22 -12.61 0.21
N PHE A 144 -11.17 -12.52 -1.12
CA PHE A 144 -12.28 -12.03 -1.95
C PHE A 144 -12.61 -13.02 -3.07
N GLY A 145 -13.88 -13.13 -3.34
CA GLY A 145 -14.32 -13.85 -4.51
C GLY A 145 -14.61 -12.94 -5.69
N LEU A 146 -14.73 -13.54 -6.86
CA LEU A 146 -15.11 -12.86 -8.09
C LEU A 146 -16.45 -13.39 -8.59
N GLN A 147 -17.31 -12.49 -9.00
CA GLN A 147 -18.52 -12.76 -9.74
C GLN A 147 -18.60 -11.74 -10.89
N GLU A 148 -18.47 -12.21 -12.14
CA GLU A 148 -18.49 -11.32 -13.33
C GLU A 148 -17.51 -10.12 -13.19
N ASP A 149 -16.26 -10.41 -12.77
CA ASP A 149 -15.20 -9.42 -12.50
C ASP A 149 -15.45 -8.44 -11.34
N LEU A 150 -16.56 -8.61 -10.60
CA LEU A 150 -16.83 -7.85 -9.40
C LEU A 150 -16.44 -8.64 -8.15
N ILE A 151 -15.95 -7.89 -7.15
CA ILE A 151 -15.62 -8.47 -5.85
C ILE A 151 -16.89 -8.87 -5.11
N SER A 152 -16.90 -10.09 -4.58
CA SER A 152 -18.00 -10.64 -3.79
C SER A 152 -17.50 -11.24 -2.47
N TYR A 153 -18.26 -11.01 -1.38
CA TYR A 153 -17.98 -11.62 -0.08
C TYR A 153 -18.57 -13.03 0.09
N GLN A 154 -19.46 -13.45 -0.81
CA GLN A 154 -20.17 -14.73 -0.71
C GLN A 154 -19.93 -15.72 -1.85
N PRO A 155 -18.80 -15.75 -2.53
CA PRO A 155 -18.56 -16.71 -3.61
C PRO A 155 -18.07 -18.05 -3.06
N ASN A 156 -18.34 -19.10 -3.81
CA ASN A 156 -17.83 -20.44 -3.53
C ASN A 156 -16.30 -20.54 -3.73
N LEU A 157 -15.72 -19.64 -4.50
CA LEU A 157 -14.30 -19.57 -4.78
C LEU A 157 -13.77 -18.17 -4.45
N LYS A 158 -12.79 -18.12 -3.57
CA LYS A 158 -12.09 -16.89 -3.19
C LYS A 158 -10.65 -16.90 -3.65
N TYR A 159 -10.11 -15.72 -3.86
CA TYR A 159 -8.72 -15.44 -4.21
C TYR A 159 -8.08 -14.59 -3.12
N THR A 160 -6.76 -14.61 -3.06
CA THR A 160 -5.99 -13.81 -2.11
C THR A 160 -5.71 -12.42 -2.69
N PHE A 161 -5.88 -11.38 -1.89
CA PHE A 161 -5.49 -10.02 -2.23
C PHE A 161 -3.96 -9.93 -2.27
N SER A 162 -3.41 -9.49 -3.38
CA SER A 162 -1.96 -9.42 -3.59
C SER A 162 -1.27 -8.29 -2.84
N GLY A 163 -2.02 -7.32 -2.29
CA GLY A 163 -1.48 -6.09 -1.72
C GLY A 163 -1.29 -4.96 -2.73
N ILE A 164 -1.88 -5.07 -3.94
CA ILE A 164 -1.87 -4.02 -4.96
C ILE A 164 -3.30 -3.66 -5.33
N SER A 165 -3.63 -2.37 -5.29
CA SER A 165 -4.96 -1.88 -5.67
C SER A 165 -4.92 -0.47 -6.22
N LEU A 166 -5.87 -0.13 -7.09
CA LEU A 166 -6.16 1.25 -7.50
C LEU A 166 -7.44 1.69 -6.79
N LEU A 167 -7.40 2.81 -6.09
CA LEU A 167 -8.49 3.27 -5.21
C LEU A 167 -8.90 4.69 -5.54
N LYS A 168 -10.21 4.97 -5.54
CA LYS A 168 -10.72 6.34 -5.52
C LYS A 168 -10.74 6.86 -4.07
N PRO A 169 -10.29 8.10 -3.78
CA PRO A 169 -10.39 8.71 -2.45
C PRO A 169 -11.82 8.75 -1.92
N ALA A 170 -12.82 8.87 -2.80
CA ALA A 170 -14.24 8.85 -2.45
C ALA A 170 -14.67 7.57 -1.70
N LEU A 171 -13.98 6.43 -1.89
CA LEU A 171 -14.21 5.20 -1.13
C LEU A 171 -14.14 5.41 0.39
N PHE A 172 -13.36 6.39 0.83
CA PHE A 172 -13.10 6.67 2.24
C PHE A 172 -13.93 7.86 2.78
N SER A 173 -14.76 8.50 1.95
CA SER A 173 -15.46 9.76 2.30
C SER A 173 -16.39 9.64 3.51
N ASP A 174 -17.09 8.52 3.64
CA ASP A 174 -18.02 8.30 4.75
C ASP A 174 -17.29 7.96 6.05
N TYR A 175 -16.15 7.28 5.94
CA TYR A 175 -15.27 7.01 7.10
C TYR A 175 -14.59 8.30 7.58
N ALA A 176 -14.11 9.15 6.68
CA ALA A 176 -13.47 10.42 7.03
C ALA A 176 -14.40 11.37 7.80
N LYS A 177 -15.72 11.34 7.54
CA LYS A 177 -16.70 12.15 8.25
C LYS A 177 -17.02 11.64 9.66
N ASN A 178 -16.87 10.36 9.90
CA ASN A 178 -17.29 9.69 11.14
C ASN A 178 -16.15 9.44 12.13
N ILE A 179 -14.89 9.64 11.72
CA ILE A 179 -13.72 9.35 12.54
C ILE A 179 -13.07 10.64 12.99
N THR A 180 -13.41 11.07 14.21
CA THR A 180 -12.67 12.09 14.95
C THR A 180 -11.39 11.50 15.59
N ASP A 181 -11.24 10.17 15.62
CA ASP A 181 -10.10 9.47 16.20
C ASP A 181 -9.70 8.27 15.30
N ALA A 182 -8.53 8.37 14.66
CA ALA A 182 -8.01 7.35 13.75
C ALA A 182 -7.62 6.02 14.45
N SER A 183 -7.79 5.93 15.78
CA SER A 183 -7.52 4.72 16.57
C SER A 183 -8.66 3.69 16.54
N CYS A 184 -9.76 3.97 15.83
CA CYS A 184 -10.98 3.15 15.85
C CYS A 184 -11.10 2.12 14.72
N PHE A 185 -10.04 1.78 13.99
CA PHE A 185 -10.09 0.65 13.05
C PHE A 185 -9.74 -0.66 13.76
N PRO A 186 -10.60 -1.69 13.64
CA PRO A 186 -10.33 -3.01 14.19
C PRO A 186 -9.20 -3.72 13.46
#